data_1c9e87730fdf25455b53d5f70b71245c
#
_entry.id   1c9e87730fdf25455b53d5f70b71245c
#
_cell.length_a   1.000
_cell.length_b   1.000
_cell.length_c   1.000
_cell.angle_alpha   90.00
_cell.angle_beta   90.00
_cell.angle_gamma   90.00
#
_symmetry.space_group_name_H-M   'P 1'
#
loop_
_entity.id
_entity.type
_entity.pdbx_description
1 polymer ?
#
loop_
_entity_poly.entity_id
_entity_poly.type
_entity_poly.pdbx_seq_one_letter_code
_entity_poly.pdbx_strand_id
1 'polypeptide(L)'
;LRNKNGLVILPEGDHAGYRRLRQLKKGICRIAFMADEASDFEMKIKIIPVGLEFTNYQRFRQVLTVVYGKPVEVDEYHELYKKSPEIALNELRNRLAREMRMLMVHIDSEEDYEAIDELRSLVNGQYSDDVSFPKLFRDRMLIDKLNNLKITNTELYKKICSLSLNVKQKAKDLKADYLLLEKNRHPLGWLILGLIGLVITLPLFIYGTNFTLFFLGIPNSQIPKIR
;
A
#
# COMPACT_ATOMS: atom_id res chain seq x y z
N LEU A 1 26.21 1.59 3.61
CA LEU A 1 26.63 1.04 2.32
C LEU A 1 28.08 0.55 2.32
N ARG A 2 29.05 1.27 2.91
CA ARG A 2 30.46 0.84 2.98
C ARG A 2 30.66 -0.59 3.52
N ASN A 3 29.85 -1.02 4.48
CA ASN A 3 29.93 -2.35 5.07
C ASN A 3 29.10 -3.43 4.31
N LYS A 4 28.75 -3.17 3.05
CA LYS A 4 27.86 -4.02 2.22
C LYS A 4 26.47 -4.25 2.83
N ASN A 5 26.04 -3.43 3.76
CA ASN A 5 24.69 -3.48 4.33
C ASN A 5 23.72 -2.76 3.41
N GLY A 6 22.54 -3.34 3.21
CA GLY A 6 21.44 -2.68 2.52
C GLY A 6 20.85 -1.54 3.36
N LEU A 7 20.29 -0.54 2.68
CA LEU A 7 19.54 0.55 3.29
C LEU A 7 18.12 0.54 2.77
N VAL A 8 17.13 0.54 3.67
CA VAL A 8 15.71 0.66 3.32
C VAL A 8 15.28 2.12 3.45
N ILE A 9 14.68 2.65 2.40
CA ILE A 9 14.21 4.04 2.35
C ILE A 9 12.77 4.07 1.87
N LEU A 10 11.94 4.90 2.51
CA LEU A 10 10.57 5.20 2.09
C LEU A 10 10.58 6.52 1.30
N PRO A 11 10.62 6.46 -0.06
CA PRO A 11 10.91 7.65 -0.87
C PRO A 11 9.75 8.63 -0.98
N GLU A 12 8.53 8.24 -0.61
CA GLU A 12 7.35 9.11 -0.59
C GLU A 12 7.35 10.05 0.62
N GLY A 13 7.97 9.63 1.71
CA GLY A 13 8.16 10.41 2.94
C GLY A 13 6.92 10.61 3.80
N ASP A 14 5.73 10.23 3.32
CA ASP A 14 4.46 10.31 4.04
C ASP A 14 3.43 9.37 3.40
N HIS A 15 2.35 9.06 4.13
CA HIS A 15 1.29 8.16 3.67
C HIS A 15 -0.03 8.91 3.56
N ALA A 16 -0.58 8.99 2.35
CA ALA A 16 -1.81 9.74 2.08
C ALA A 16 -3.10 8.92 2.21
N GLY A 17 -3.00 7.60 2.46
CA GLY A 17 -4.17 6.71 2.49
C GLY A 17 -4.83 6.45 1.14
N TYR A 18 -4.25 6.93 0.05
CA TYR A 18 -4.72 6.73 -1.31
C TYR A 18 -3.83 5.74 -2.07
N ARG A 19 -4.44 4.96 -2.98
CA ARG A 19 -3.74 4.05 -3.89
C ARG A 19 -3.18 4.82 -5.07
N ARG A 20 -2.19 5.66 -4.78
CA ARG A 20 -1.50 6.49 -5.76
C ARG A 20 -0.08 6.72 -5.28
N LEU A 21 0.89 6.44 -6.15
CA LEU A 21 2.27 6.79 -5.89
C LEU A 21 2.41 8.31 -5.86
N ARG A 22 2.92 8.84 -4.76
CA ARG A 22 3.25 10.26 -4.64
C ARG A 22 4.55 10.58 -5.38
N GLN A 23 4.82 11.85 -5.56
CA GLN A 23 6.09 12.28 -6.11
C GLN A 23 7.23 11.86 -5.19
N LEU A 24 8.14 11.05 -5.71
CA LEU A 24 9.30 10.59 -4.94
C LEU A 24 10.20 11.77 -4.58
N LYS A 25 10.68 11.78 -3.35
CA LYS A 25 11.69 12.74 -2.89
C LYS A 25 13.05 12.38 -3.48
N LYS A 26 13.83 13.40 -3.85
CA LYS A 26 15.18 13.22 -4.43
C LYS A 26 16.20 12.59 -3.46
N GLY A 27 15.88 12.48 -2.18
CA GLY A 27 16.78 11.99 -1.14
C GLY A 27 17.41 10.64 -1.42
N ILE A 28 16.60 9.67 -1.89
CA ILE A 28 17.12 8.33 -2.23
C ILE A 28 18.17 8.39 -3.35
N CYS A 29 17.91 9.19 -4.40
CA CYS A 29 18.84 9.34 -5.51
C CYS A 29 20.11 10.06 -5.08
N ARG A 30 20.01 11.10 -4.24
CA ARG A 30 21.17 11.79 -3.67
C ARG A 30 22.05 10.87 -2.84
N ILE A 31 21.44 10.07 -1.95
CA ILE A 31 22.18 9.10 -1.13
C ILE A 31 22.91 8.09 -2.02
N ALA A 32 22.27 7.60 -3.08
CA ALA A 32 22.86 6.65 -4.00
C ALA A 32 24.10 7.26 -4.71
N PHE A 33 23.94 8.42 -5.33
CA PHE A 33 25.06 9.06 -6.04
C PHE A 33 26.18 9.51 -5.10
N MET A 34 25.87 10.07 -3.93
CA MET A 34 26.89 10.43 -2.95
C MET A 34 27.68 9.22 -2.45
N ALA A 35 27.01 8.09 -2.24
CA ALA A 35 27.69 6.87 -1.82
C ALA A 35 28.58 6.29 -2.93
N ASP A 36 28.14 6.39 -4.17
CA ASP A 36 28.87 5.92 -5.34
C ASP A 36 30.08 6.83 -5.62
N GLU A 37 29.91 8.15 -5.58
CA GLU A 37 30.98 9.13 -5.70
C GLU A 37 32.04 8.95 -4.61
N ALA A 38 31.62 8.69 -3.35
CA ALA A 38 32.52 8.43 -2.23
C ALA A 38 33.34 7.13 -2.36
N SER A 39 33.02 6.29 -3.34
CA SER A 39 33.76 5.08 -3.70
C SER A 39 34.43 5.19 -5.07
N ASP A 40 34.64 6.40 -5.57
CA ASP A 40 35.16 6.65 -6.92
C ASP A 40 34.37 5.90 -8.02
N PHE A 41 33.05 5.76 -7.83
CA PHE A 41 32.12 5.06 -8.70
C PHE A 41 32.37 3.54 -8.85
N GLU A 42 33.03 2.93 -7.87
CA GLU A 42 33.32 1.48 -7.90
C GLU A 42 32.24 0.63 -7.20
N MET A 43 31.32 1.25 -6.46
CA MET A 43 30.41 0.52 -5.54
C MET A 43 29.31 -0.26 -6.25
N LYS A 44 28.98 0.01 -7.51
CA LYS A 44 27.90 -0.63 -8.28
C LYS A 44 26.59 -0.70 -7.51
N ILE A 45 26.08 0.45 -7.12
CA ILE A 45 24.88 0.57 -6.31
C ILE A 45 23.64 0.16 -7.13
N LYS A 46 22.81 -0.67 -6.53
CA LYS A 46 21.53 -1.12 -7.09
C LYS A 46 20.39 -0.65 -6.18
N ILE A 47 19.37 -0.06 -6.76
CA ILE A 47 18.15 0.31 -6.06
C ILE A 47 17.07 -0.68 -6.44
N ILE A 48 16.56 -1.43 -5.47
CA ILE A 48 15.46 -2.38 -5.67
C ILE A 48 14.16 -1.69 -5.28
N PRO A 49 13.29 -1.35 -6.24
CA PRO A 49 11.97 -0.83 -5.92
C PRO A 49 11.11 -1.93 -5.31
N VAL A 50 10.37 -1.59 -4.26
CA VAL A 50 9.49 -2.51 -3.55
C VAL A 50 8.10 -1.90 -3.44
N GLY A 51 7.10 -2.63 -3.91
CA GLY A 51 5.69 -2.30 -3.75
C GLY A 51 5.12 -2.96 -2.51
N LEU A 52 4.39 -2.20 -1.72
CA LEU A 52 3.65 -2.66 -0.56
C LEU A 52 2.16 -2.43 -0.81
N GLU A 53 1.37 -3.50 -0.84
CA GLU A 53 -0.06 -3.40 -1.05
C GLU A 53 -0.82 -4.07 0.08
N PHE A 54 -1.62 -3.28 0.79
CA PHE A 54 -2.54 -3.76 1.82
C PHE A 54 -3.93 -3.95 1.22
N THR A 55 -4.60 -5.04 1.55
CA THR A 55 -5.99 -5.23 1.12
C THR A 55 -6.92 -4.16 1.69
N ASN A 56 -6.69 -3.74 2.93
CA ASN A 56 -7.37 -2.60 3.55
C ASN A 56 -6.45 -1.96 4.59
N TYR A 57 -6.29 -0.62 4.56
CA TYR A 57 -5.40 0.10 5.49
C TYR A 57 -5.95 0.24 6.92
N GLN A 58 -7.27 0.07 7.11
CA GLN A 58 -7.93 0.40 8.38
C GLN A 58 -8.44 -0.83 9.16
N ARG A 59 -8.32 -2.04 8.60
CA ARG A 59 -8.88 -3.25 9.22
C ARG A 59 -7.78 -4.15 9.77
N PHE A 60 -8.10 -4.89 10.83
CA PHE A 60 -7.24 -5.97 11.35
C PHE A 60 -7.23 -7.20 10.43
N ARG A 61 -6.20 -8.03 10.55
CA ARG A 61 -6.04 -9.29 9.81
C ARG A 61 -6.08 -9.09 8.28
N GLN A 62 -5.33 -8.09 7.82
CA GLN A 62 -5.20 -7.81 6.42
C GLN A 62 -4.05 -8.59 5.79
N VAL A 63 -4.17 -8.81 4.48
CA VAL A 63 -3.07 -9.38 3.70
C VAL A 63 -2.18 -8.23 3.23
N LEU A 64 -0.88 -8.36 3.49
CA LEU A 64 0.16 -7.52 2.92
C LEU A 64 0.81 -8.27 1.76
N THR A 65 0.73 -7.71 0.57
CA THR A 65 1.46 -8.19 -0.60
C THR A 65 2.71 -7.34 -0.76
N VAL A 66 3.88 -7.99 -0.76
CA VAL A 66 5.18 -7.36 -1.00
C VAL A 66 5.67 -7.81 -2.37
N VAL A 67 5.91 -6.86 -3.26
CA VAL A 67 6.38 -7.14 -4.62
C VAL A 67 7.74 -6.47 -4.84
N TYR A 68 8.73 -7.26 -5.19
CA TYR A 68 10.05 -6.77 -5.54
C TYR A 68 10.14 -6.52 -7.04
N GLY A 69 10.58 -5.33 -7.42
CA GLY A 69 10.83 -4.98 -8.81
C GLY A 69 12.24 -5.35 -9.27
N LYS A 70 12.51 -5.06 -10.53
CA LYS A 70 13.85 -5.23 -11.08
C LYS A 70 14.80 -4.20 -10.47
N PRO A 71 16.03 -4.58 -10.13
CA PRO A 71 17.03 -3.63 -9.68
C PRO A 71 17.27 -2.54 -10.74
N VAL A 72 17.36 -1.31 -10.28
CA VAL A 72 17.81 -0.16 -11.10
C VAL A 72 19.26 0.09 -10.78
N GLU A 73 20.09 -0.04 -11.78
CA GLU A 73 21.53 0.17 -11.67
C GLU A 73 21.83 1.67 -11.67
N VAL A 74 22.57 2.16 -10.67
CA VAL A 74 22.92 3.58 -10.56
C VAL A 74 24.04 3.94 -11.52
N ASP A 75 24.89 2.99 -11.88
CA ASP A 75 25.99 3.16 -12.81
C ASP A 75 25.55 3.55 -14.23
N GLU A 76 24.34 3.18 -14.66
CA GLU A 76 23.75 3.63 -15.93
C GLU A 76 23.68 5.18 -16.02
N TYR A 77 23.73 5.88 -14.89
CA TYR A 77 23.59 7.34 -14.80
C TYR A 77 24.90 8.07 -14.49
N HIS A 78 26.03 7.38 -14.32
CA HIS A 78 27.31 7.99 -13.93
C HIS A 78 27.77 9.10 -14.89
N GLU A 79 27.76 8.83 -16.17
CA GLU A 79 28.20 9.83 -17.17
C GLU A 79 27.27 11.05 -17.20
N LEU A 80 25.97 10.83 -17.00
CA LEU A 80 25.01 11.92 -16.92
C LEU A 80 25.21 12.71 -15.62
N TYR A 81 25.49 12.03 -14.50
CA TYR A 81 25.73 12.66 -13.21
C TYR A 81 26.98 13.53 -13.22
N LYS A 82 28.07 13.07 -13.83
CA LYS A 82 29.30 13.84 -14.01
C LYS A 82 29.07 15.12 -14.83
N LYS A 83 28.23 15.07 -15.86
CA LYS A 83 27.91 16.22 -16.71
C LYS A 83 26.87 17.15 -16.10
N SER A 84 25.83 16.62 -15.51
CA SER A 84 24.68 17.37 -15.02
C SER A 84 23.99 16.64 -13.86
N PRO A 85 24.46 16.81 -12.61
CA PRO A 85 23.96 16.08 -11.44
C PRO A 85 22.45 16.20 -11.26
N GLU A 86 21.87 17.39 -11.42
CA GLU A 86 20.42 17.59 -11.25
C GLU A 86 19.58 16.85 -12.29
N ILE A 87 20.06 16.74 -13.53
CA ILE A 87 19.36 15.98 -14.57
C ILE A 87 19.42 14.50 -14.25
N ALA A 88 20.57 13.96 -13.86
CA ALA A 88 20.73 12.57 -13.48
C ALA A 88 19.85 12.19 -12.28
N LEU A 89 19.79 13.04 -11.25
CA LEU A 89 18.90 12.87 -10.11
C LEU A 89 17.43 12.78 -10.53
N ASN A 90 17.00 13.64 -11.46
CA ASN A 90 15.61 13.63 -11.93
C ASN A 90 15.31 12.39 -12.78
N GLU A 91 16.23 12.00 -13.67
CA GLU A 91 16.07 10.81 -14.51
C GLU A 91 16.00 9.52 -13.67
N LEU A 92 16.92 9.36 -12.72
CA LEU A 92 16.90 8.22 -11.79
C LEU A 92 15.61 8.19 -10.97
N ARG A 93 15.18 9.35 -10.43
CA ARG A 93 13.91 9.47 -9.70
C ARG A 93 12.70 9.08 -10.57
N ASN A 94 12.65 9.57 -11.81
CA ASN A 94 11.57 9.27 -12.73
C ASN A 94 11.56 7.79 -13.12
N ARG A 95 12.74 7.18 -13.30
CA ARG A 95 12.86 5.72 -13.53
C ARG A 95 12.32 4.94 -12.34
N LEU A 96 12.74 5.28 -11.11
CA LEU A 96 12.24 4.63 -9.90
C LEU A 96 10.73 4.79 -9.76
N ALA A 97 10.18 5.97 -10.04
CA ALA A 97 8.74 6.20 -9.99
C ALA A 97 7.97 5.31 -10.99
N ARG A 98 8.49 5.13 -12.21
CA ARG A 98 7.89 4.21 -13.20
C ARG A 98 7.91 2.77 -12.70
N GLU A 99 9.07 2.30 -12.22
CA GLU A 99 9.19 0.94 -11.70
C GLU A 99 8.27 0.70 -10.49
N MET A 100 8.20 1.64 -9.54
CA MET A 100 7.34 1.52 -8.36
C MET A 100 5.85 1.50 -8.72
N ARG A 101 5.40 2.30 -9.69
CA ARG A 101 4.00 2.26 -10.17
C ARG A 101 3.59 0.88 -10.67
N MET A 102 4.52 0.14 -11.25
CA MET A 102 4.26 -1.21 -11.74
C MET A 102 4.15 -2.26 -10.61
N LEU A 103 4.54 -1.92 -9.39
CA LEU A 103 4.55 -2.83 -8.24
C LEU A 103 3.38 -2.61 -7.28
N MET A 104 2.51 -1.64 -7.54
CA MET A 104 1.40 -1.28 -6.65
C MET A 104 0.12 -1.03 -7.44
N VAL A 105 -1.00 -0.96 -6.75
CA VAL A 105 -2.24 -0.43 -7.32
C VAL A 105 -2.09 1.08 -7.43
N HIS A 106 -2.25 1.62 -8.64
CA HIS A 106 -2.12 3.04 -8.90
C HIS A 106 -3.32 3.56 -9.68
N ILE A 107 -4.05 4.52 -9.10
CA ILE A 107 -5.22 5.16 -9.70
C ILE A 107 -4.85 6.60 -10.02
N ASP A 108 -4.71 6.92 -11.31
CA ASP A 108 -4.29 8.25 -11.78
C ASP A 108 -5.38 9.32 -11.64
N SER A 109 -6.65 8.95 -11.92
CA SER A 109 -7.76 9.90 -11.90
C SER A 109 -8.09 10.36 -10.49
N GLU A 110 -8.08 11.67 -10.24
CA GLU A 110 -8.51 12.25 -8.97
C GLU A 110 -10.03 12.30 -8.86
N GLU A 111 -10.69 12.70 -9.94
CA GLU A 111 -12.15 12.84 -10.01
C GLU A 111 -12.84 11.48 -9.84
N ASP A 112 -12.32 10.45 -10.51
CA ASP A 112 -12.93 9.12 -10.52
C ASP A 112 -12.32 8.18 -9.48
N TYR A 113 -11.40 8.68 -8.61
CA TYR A 113 -10.66 7.84 -7.66
C TYR A 113 -11.59 6.95 -6.83
N GLU A 114 -12.59 7.57 -6.21
CA GLU A 114 -13.53 6.87 -5.34
C GLU A 114 -14.33 5.81 -6.08
N ALA A 115 -14.78 6.12 -7.31
CA ALA A 115 -15.53 5.17 -8.14
C ALA A 115 -14.68 3.97 -8.54
N ILE A 116 -13.42 4.20 -8.92
CA ILE A 116 -12.50 3.15 -9.36
C ILE A 116 -12.09 2.27 -8.17
N ASP A 117 -11.76 2.88 -7.02
CA ASP A 117 -11.36 2.12 -5.83
C ASP A 117 -12.51 1.28 -5.27
N GLU A 118 -13.74 1.81 -5.32
CA GLU A 118 -14.94 1.09 -4.97
C GLU A 118 -15.20 -0.07 -5.93
N LEU A 119 -15.15 0.19 -7.25
CA LEU A 119 -15.35 -0.85 -8.27
C LEU A 119 -14.32 -1.99 -8.13
N ARG A 120 -13.08 -1.65 -7.84
CA ARG A 120 -12.02 -2.63 -7.59
C ARG A 120 -12.38 -3.56 -6.42
N SER A 121 -12.92 -2.97 -5.35
CA SER A 121 -13.35 -3.73 -4.18
C SER A 121 -14.57 -4.60 -4.47
N LEU A 122 -15.51 -4.11 -5.28
CA LEU A 122 -16.71 -4.85 -5.68
C LEU A 122 -16.40 -6.05 -6.60
N VAL A 123 -15.51 -5.84 -7.57
CA VAL A 123 -15.23 -6.85 -8.61
C VAL A 123 -14.24 -7.91 -8.12
N ASN A 124 -13.17 -7.48 -7.44
CA ASN A 124 -12.08 -8.37 -7.04
C ASN A 124 -12.14 -8.79 -5.57
N GLY A 125 -13.16 -8.33 -4.84
CA GLY A 125 -13.28 -8.56 -3.42
C GLY A 125 -12.23 -7.82 -2.59
N GLN A 126 -12.30 -7.96 -1.27
CA GLN A 126 -11.27 -7.45 -0.35
C GLN A 126 -10.20 -8.49 -0.04
N TYR A 127 -10.53 -9.76 -0.12
CA TYR A 127 -9.62 -10.85 0.20
C TYR A 127 -9.38 -11.70 -1.05
N SER A 128 -8.13 -12.03 -1.29
CA SER A 128 -7.78 -13.04 -2.28
C SER A 128 -7.09 -14.18 -1.55
N ASP A 129 -7.72 -15.34 -1.59
CA ASP A 129 -7.12 -16.58 -1.10
C ASP A 129 -6.28 -17.25 -2.20
N ASP A 130 -6.31 -16.71 -3.42
CA ASP A 130 -5.56 -17.24 -4.56
C ASP A 130 -4.12 -16.72 -4.54
N VAL A 131 -3.23 -17.56 -4.06
CA VAL A 131 -1.78 -17.29 -4.03
C VAL A 131 -1.19 -17.28 -5.44
N SER A 132 -1.81 -18.00 -6.39
CA SER A 132 -1.30 -18.12 -7.77
C SER A 132 -1.52 -16.82 -8.57
N PHE A 133 -2.59 -16.10 -8.26
CA PHE A 133 -2.89 -14.82 -8.90
C PHE A 133 -3.34 -13.78 -7.86
N PRO A 134 -2.38 -13.11 -7.19
CA PRO A 134 -2.66 -12.16 -6.12
C PRO A 134 -3.61 -11.04 -6.54
N LYS A 135 -4.43 -10.58 -5.58
CA LYS A 135 -5.41 -9.49 -5.78
C LYS A 135 -4.79 -8.24 -6.44
N LEU A 136 -3.55 -7.91 -6.10
CA LEU A 136 -2.81 -6.79 -6.71
C LEU A 136 -2.85 -6.84 -8.24
N PHE A 137 -2.58 -8.00 -8.85
CA PHE A 137 -2.56 -8.13 -10.31
C PHE A 137 -3.95 -8.02 -10.91
N ARG A 138 -4.97 -8.57 -10.25
CA ARG A 138 -6.38 -8.44 -10.68
C ARG A 138 -6.84 -6.98 -10.62
N ASP A 139 -6.49 -6.28 -9.56
CA ASP A 139 -6.81 -4.87 -9.38
C ASP A 139 -6.16 -4.00 -10.47
N ARG A 140 -4.89 -4.24 -10.78
CA ARG A 140 -4.19 -3.55 -11.86
C ARG A 140 -4.82 -3.81 -13.22
N MET A 141 -5.11 -5.07 -13.55
CA MET A 141 -5.79 -5.42 -14.81
C MET A 141 -7.15 -4.73 -14.94
N LEU A 142 -7.89 -4.61 -13.84
CA LEU A 142 -9.17 -3.88 -13.86
C LEU A 142 -8.96 -2.40 -14.14
N ILE A 143 -7.99 -1.75 -13.48
CA ILE A 143 -7.68 -0.34 -13.68
C ILE A 143 -7.21 -0.10 -15.11
N ASP A 144 -6.35 -0.95 -15.67
CA ASP A 144 -5.89 -0.84 -17.05
C ASP A 144 -7.05 -0.95 -18.04
N LYS A 145 -7.99 -1.89 -17.80
CA LYS A 145 -9.22 -2.00 -18.60
C LYS A 145 -10.10 -0.76 -18.50
N LEU A 146 -10.23 -0.17 -17.31
CA LEU A 146 -11.00 1.06 -17.11
C LEU A 146 -10.34 2.25 -17.80
N ASN A 147 -9.02 2.39 -17.73
CA ASN A 147 -8.28 3.43 -18.43
C ASN A 147 -8.45 3.31 -19.96
N ASN A 148 -8.38 2.09 -20.49
CA ASN A 148 -8.66 1.85 -21.91
C ASN A 148 -10.10 2.16 -22.27
N LEU A 149 -11.07 1.76 -21.42
CA LEU A 149 -12.48 2.03 -21.63
C LEU A 149 -12.78 3.53 -21.60
N LYS A 150 -12.11 4.30 -20.74
CA LYS A 150 -12.24 5.76 -20.68
C LYS A 150 -11.92 6.42 -22.02
N ILE A 151 -10.98 5.85 -22.79
CA ILE A 151 -10.56 6.33 -24.10
C ILE A 151 -11.50 5.81 -25.19
N THR A 152 -11.86 4.53 -25.16
CA THR A 152 -12.61 3.87 -26.25
C THR A 152 -14.12 4.09 -26.15
N ASN A 153 -14.66 4.15 -24.94
CA ASN A 153 -16.11 4.34 -24.71
C ASN A 153 -16.36 5.08 -23.40
N THR A 154 -16.22 6.41 -23.45
CA THR A 154 -16.37 7.30 -22.30
C THR A 154 -17.76 7.22 -21.65
N GLU A 155 -18.82 6.98 -22.43
CA GLU A 155 -20.19 6.85 -21.93
C GLU A 155 -20.33 5.62 -21.01
N LEU A 156 -19.86 4.45 -21.49
CA LEU A 156 -19.89 3.21 -20.72
C LEU A 156 -19.01 3.35 -19.46
N TYR A 157 -17.83 3.98 -19.58
CA TYR A 157 -16.96 4.25 -18.45
C TYR A 157 -17.68 5.07 -17.37
N LYS A 158 -18.30 6.19 -17.73
CA LYS A 158 -19.06 7.05 -16.79
C LYS A 158 -20.22 6.29 -16.14
N LYS A 159 -20.93 5.45 -16.91
CA LYS A 159 -22.00 4.61 -16.38
C LYS A 159 -21.49 3.62 -15.33
N ILE A 160 -20.35 2.97 -15.57
CA ILE A 160 -19.73 2.04 -14.60
C ILE A 160 -19.32 2.77 -13.34
N CYS A 161 -18.67 3.93 -13.47
CA CYS A 161 -18.28 4.74 -12.30
C CYS A 161 -19.50 5.18 -11.48
N SER A 162 -20.56 5.65 -12.12
CA SER A 162 -21.80 6.04 -11.41
C SER A 162 -22.48 4.86 -10.72
N LEU A 163 -22.48 3.67 -11.33
CA LEU A 163 -23.03 2.47 -10.72
C LEU A 163 -22.24 2.05 -9.48
N SER A 164 -20.91 2.11 -9.52
CA SER A 164 -20.09 1.76 -8.35
C SER A 164 -20.35 2.69 -7.16
N LEU A 165 -20.47 4.00 -7.40
CA LEU A 165 -20.82 4.97 -6.35
C LEU A 165 -22.25 4.76 -5.82
N ASN A 166 -23.21 4.41 -6.68
CA ASN A 166 -24.57 4.10 -6.27
C ASN A 166 -24.62 2.86 -5.37
N VAL A 167 -23.82 1.83 -5.67
CA VAL A 167 -23.72 0.63 -4.82
C VAL A 167 -23.14 1.01 -3.46
N LYS A 168 -22.09 1.81 -3.43
CA LYS A 168 -21.50 2.32 -2.18
C LYS A 168 -22.51 3.08 -1.34
N GLN A 169 -23.27 3.99 -1.96
CA GLN A 169 -24.28 4.77 -1.25
C GLN A 169 -25.39 3.87 -0.69
N LYS A 170 -25.91 2.94 -1.49
CA LYS A 170 -26.93 1.98 -1.02
C LYS A 170 -26.42 1.11 0.12
N ALA A 171 -25.19 0.62 0.04
CA ALA A 171 -24.58 -0.16 1.12
C ALA A 171 -24.51 0.65 2.43
N LYS A 172 -24.13 1.94 2.32
CA LYS A 172 -24.09 2.84 3.46
C LYS A 172 -25.47 3.09 4.05
N ASP A 173 -26.49 3.31 3.21
CA ASP A 173 -27.87 3.55 3.64
C ASP A 173 -28.47 2.32 4.35
N LEU A 174 -28.17 1.14 3.84
CA LEU A 174 -28.59 -0.13 4.43
C LEU A 174 -27.72 -0.57 5.61
N LYS A 175 -26.67 0.17 5.95
CA LYS A 175 -25.63 -0.23 6.92
C LYS A 175 -25.10 -1.64 6.67
N ALA A 176 -25.08 -2.04 5.39
CA ALA A 176 -24.65 -3.35 4.95
C ALA A 176 -23.18 -3.29 4.50
N ASP A 177 -22.36 -4.16 5.07
CA ASP A 177 -21.03 -4.38 4.53
C ASP A 177 -21.14 -5.47 3.45
N TYR A 178 -21.14 -5.07 2.16
CA TYR A 178 -21.22 -6.01 1.05
C TYR A 178 -20.02 -6.98 1.01
N LEU A 179 -18.95 -6.68 1.71
CA LEU A 179 -17.82 -7.57 1.89
C LEU A 179 -18.18 -8.79 2.74
N LEU A 180 -19.22 -8.70 3.56
CA LEU A 180 -19.77 -9.84 4.28
C LEU A 180 -20.52 -10.79 3.35
N LEU A 181 -20.95 -10.33 2.15
CA LEU A 181 -21.63 -11.16 1.17
C LEU A 181 -20.65 -12.11 0.44
N GLU A 182 -19.37 -11.77 0.41
CA GLU A 182 -18.32 -12.62 -0.16
C GLU A 182 -17.98 -13.82 0.74
N LYS A 183 -18.27 -13.71 2.02
CA LYS A 183 -17.92 -14.74 3.00
C LYS A 183 -19.01 -15.80 3.04
N ASN A 184 -18.64 -17.05 2.82
CA ASN A 184 -19.52 -18.17 3.04
C ASN A 184 -20.19 -18.04 4.41
N ARG A 185 -21.52 -18.14 4.45
CA ARG A 185 -22.28 -18.08 5.70
C ARG A 185 -21.78 -19.17 6.63
N HIS A 186 -21.16 -18.80 7.71
CA HIS A 186 -20.86 -19.76 8.77
C HIS A 186 -22.16 -20.31 9.33
N PRO A 187 -22.31 -21.65 9.45
CA PRO A 187 -23.50 -22.23 10.05
C PRO A 187 -23.69 -21.63 11.45
N LEU A 188 -24.97 -21.43 11.82
CA LEU A 188 -25.35 -20.80 13.09
C LEU A 188 -24.63 -21.42 14.29
N GLY A 189 -24.35 -22.74 14.24
CA GLY A 189 -23.58 -23.44 15.26
C GLY A 189 -22.19 -22.87 15.51
N TRP A 190 -21.48 -22.42 14.48
CA TRP A 190 -20.17 -21.78 14.61
C TRP A 190 -20.25 -20.42 15.31
N LEU A 191 -21.36 -19.67 15.09
CA LEU A 191 -21.59 -18.40 15.77
C LEU A 191 -21.85 -18.62 17.26
N ILE A 192 -22.67 -19.66 17.60
CA ILE A 192 -22.94 -20.03 19.00
C ILE A 192 -21.65 -20.49 19.67
N LEU A 193 -20.85 -21.33 19.03
CA LEU A 193 -19.57 -21.79 19.56
C LEU A 193 -18.59 -20.63 19.79
N GLY A 194 -18.55 -19.68 18.84
CA GLY A 194 -17.76 -18.46 18.97
C GLY A 194 -18.20 -17.58 20.14
N LEU A 195 -19.52 -17.46 20.36
CA LEU A 195 -20.07 -16.71 21.47
C LEU A 195 -19.72 -17.37 22.83
N ILE A 196 -19.86 -18.68 22.93
CA ILE A 196 -19.45 -19.46 24.13
C ILE A 196 -17.94 -19.27 24.37
N GLY A 197 -17.11 -19.40 23.34
CA GLY A 197 -15.68 -19.17 23.44
C GLY A 197 -15.34 -17.75 23.94
N LEU A 198 -16.07 -16.74 23.43
CA LEU A 198 -15.88 -15.35 23.86
C LEU A 198 -16.24 -15.17 25.35
N VAL A 199 -17.34 -15.76 25.82
CA VAL A 199 -17.74 -15.70 27.21
C VAL A 199 -16.72 -16.38 28.12
N ILE A 200 -16.16 -17.52 27.72
CA ILE A 200 -15.12 -18.26 28.46
C ILE A 200 -13.80 -17.47 28.53
N THR A 201 -13.45 -16.77 27.44
CA THR A 201 -12.19 -16.01 27.38
C THR A 201 -12.31 -14.60 27.97
N LEU A 202 -13.54 -14.09 28.20
CA LEU A 202 -13.80 -12.76 28.73
C LEU A 202 -13.05 -12.48 30.06
N PRO A 203 -13.04 -13.37 31.07
CA PRO A 203 -12.31 -13.15 32.33
C PRO A 203 -10.79 -12.97 32.08
N LEU A 204 -10.21 -13.78 31.17
CA LEU A 204 -8.79 -13.69 30.81
C LEU A 204 -8.48 -12.37 30.10
N PHE A 205 -9.39 -11.91 29.24
CA PHE A 205 -9.27 -10.62 28.55
C PHE A 205 -9.34 -9.45 29.55
N ILE A 206 -10.29 -9.48 30.48
CA ILE A 206 -10.44 -8.45 31.53
C ILE A 206 -9.20 -8.42 32.42
N TYR A 207 -8.69 -9.59 32.80
CA TYR A 207 -7.47 -9.68 33.61
C TYR A 207 -6.25 -9.13 32.85
N GLY A 208 -6.07 -9.52 31.59
CA GLY A 208 -4.97 -9.06 30.76
C GLY A 208 -5.00 -7.55 30.47
N THR A 209 -6.19 -6.97 30.21
CA THR A 209 -6.33 -5.53 30.00
C THR A 209 -6.06 -4.72 31.24
N ASN A 210 -6.54 -5.15 32.41
CA ASN A 210 -6.23 -4.47 33.67
C ASN A 210 -4.74 -4.52 33.98
N PHE A 211 -4.10 -5.66 33.77
CA PHE A 211 -2.65 -5.82 33.96
C PHE A 211 -1.86 -4.89 33.03
N THR A 212 -2.23 -4.86 31.75
CA THR A 212 -1.56 -4.01 30.74
C THR A 212 -1.78 -2.52 31.03
N LEU A 213 -2.99 -2.11 31.42
CA LEU A 213 -3.28 -0.72 31.79
C LEU A 213 -2.50 -0.28 33.04
N PHE A 214 -2.33 -1.18 34.02
CA PHE A 214 -1.51 -0.90 35.21
C PHE A 214 -0.05 -0.63 34.82
N PHE A 215 0.53 -1.44 33.94
CA PHE A 215 1.91 -1.25 33.46
C PHE A 215 2.08 -0.05 32.53
N LEU A 216 1.08 0.29 31.71
CA LEU A 216 1.12 1.46 30.83
C LEU A 216 0.81 2.77 31.58
N GLY A 217 0.08 2.69 32.71
CA GLY A 217 -0.26 3.86 33.53
C GLY A 217 0.90 4.36 34.42
N ILE A 218 1.80 3.48 34.82
CA ILE A 218 2.92 3.81 35.71
C ILE A 218 3.97 4.70 35.05
N PRO A 219 4.39 4.51 33.77
CA PRO A 219 5.45 5.33 33.18
C PRO A 219 5.08 6.79 32.97
N ASN A 220 3.81 7.11 32.75
CA ASN A 220 3.40 8.49 32.44
C ASN A 220 3.34 9.42 33.65
N SER A 221 3.28 8.89 34.89
CA SER A 221 3.31 9.68 36.11
C SER A 221 4.71 10.00 36.60
N GLN A 222 5.73 9.35 36.03
CA GLN A 222 7.13 9.46 36.48
C GLN A 222 8.03 10.25 35.53
N ILE A 223 7.53 10.80 34.42
CA ILE A 223 8.34 11.63 33.52
C ILE A 223 8.40 13.04 34.11
N PRO A 224 9.54 13.48 34.70
CA PRO A 224 9.70 14.87 35.12
C PRO A 224 9.59 15.74 33.88
N LYS A 225 8.70 16.74 33.91
CA LYS A 225 8.66 17.79 32.89
C LYS A 225 10.02 18.51 32.91
N ILE A 226 10.88 18.14 31.97
CA ILE A 226 12.07 18.90 31.70
C ILE A 226 11.64 20.26 31.14
N ARG A 227 11.85 21.31 31.91
CA ARG A 227 11.69 22.72 31.49
C ARG A 227 12.85 23.14 30.63
#